data_2fe9f7469a3d2fe3d764fd9ca55869ab
#
_entry.id   2fe9f7469a3d2fe3d764fd9ca55869ab
#
_cell.length_a   1.000
_cell.length_b   1.000
_cell.length_c   1.000
_cell.angle_alpha   90.00
_cell.angle_beta   90.00
_cell.angle_gamma   90.00
#
_symmetry.space_group_name_H-M   'P 1'
#
loop_
_entity.id
_entity.type
_entity.pdbx_description
1 polymer ?
#
loop_
_entity_poly.entity_id
_entity_poly.type
_entity_poly.pdbx_seq_one_letter_code
_entity_poly.pdbx_strand_id
1 'polypeptide(L)'
;MKKKTKLIYGAVGAILLISIGLDVSSEYMLDYSLQNNPEHASTYHGGMQHFKDTYPSLRTWIDSLQQCGALRDTFIVIPKAQNTELSERQHAIYAKANNANGRTALLIHGYGDNSMGMLHIAYIYNKVMGYNIILPDLHGHGLSDGTDIQMGWYDRLDILQWIKVAHQMFKPEASTADVQMVVHGISMGAATTMCVAGEPTPDYVRCFVEDCGYTSAWDEFKHELKKRFYLPAFPLMYTTSALCRYTYGWTFSEASPLNQVAKCTKPMLFIHGDADTFVPTAMVYPLYEAKPQPKALWIAKGSAHATSYKDHPAEYTQQVENFVSKYIH
;
A
#
# COMPACT_ATOMS: atom_id res chain seq x y z
N MET A 1 -6.11 -31.58 52.02
CA MET A 1 -5.71 -30.20 51.68
C MET A 1 -4.39 -30.13 50.88
N LYS A 2 -3.27 -30.70 51.32
CA LYS A 2 -1.95 -30.57 50.68
C LYS A 2 -1.87 -30.99 49.17
N LYS A 3 -2.64 -32.04 48.73
CA LYS A 3 -2.66 -32.46 47.31
C LYS A 3 -3.37 -31.48 46.38
N LYS A 4 -4.51 -30.89 46.81
CA LYS A 4 -5.24 -29.87 46.04
C LYS A 4 -4.41 -28.58 45.88
N THR A 5 -3.70 -28.16 46.93
CA THR A 5 -2.83 -26.98 46.91
C THR A 5 -1.67 -27.17 45.93
N LYS A 6 -0.99 -28.32 45.90
CA LYS A 6 0.08 -28.60 44.91
C LYS A 6 -0.44 -28.63 43.48
N LEU A 7 -1.66 -29.11 43.24
CA LEU A 7 -2.27 -29.12 41.90
C LEU A 7 -2.57 -27.70 41.43
N ILE A 8 -3.06 -26.82 42.33
CA ILE A 8 -3.33 -25.41 42.04
C ILE A 8 -2.01 -24.67 41.69
N TYR A 9 -0.97 -24.85 42.50
CA TYR A 9 0.33 -24.20 42.18
C TYR A 9 0.94 -24.69 40.87
N GLY A 10 0.79 -26.02 40.56
CA GLY A 10 1.23 -26.55 39.28
C GLY A 10 0.45 -25.97 38.10
N ALA A 11 -0.88 -25.85 38.24
CA ALA A 11 -1.72 -25.23 37.21
C ALA A 11 -1.39 -23.72 36.99
N VAL A 12 -1.20 -22.97 38.09
CA VAL A 12 -0.79 -21.55 38.01
C VAL A 12 0.58 -21.41 37.34
N GLY A 13 1.54 -22.28 37.72
CA GLY A 13 2.87 -22.26 37.07
C GLY A 13 2.81 -22.59 35.59
N ALA A 14 1.97 -23.57 35.17
CA ALA A 14 1.79 -23.87 33.75
C ALA A 14 1.14 -22.72 32.98
N ILE A 15 0.13 -22.08 33.56
CA ILE A 15 -0.52 -20.90 32.93
C ILE A 15 0.49 -19.75 32.77
N LEU A 16 1.32 -19.47 33.79
CA LEU A 16 2.35 -18.45 33.69
C LEU A 16 3.37 -18.74 32.61
N LEU A 17 3.83 -19.97 32.47
CA LEU A 17 4.78 -20.35 31.42
C LEU A 17 4.16 -20.23 30.02
N ILE A 18 2.89 -20.60 29.85
CA ILE A 18 2.15 -20.44 28.60
C ILE A 18 1.99 -18.96 28.28
N SER A 19 1.65 -18.11 29.25
CA SER A 19 1.51 -16.66 29.05
C SER A 19 2.83 -16.03 28.61
N ILE A 20 3.93 -16.35 29.29
CA ILE A 20 5.27 -15.85 28.91
C ILE A 20 5.63 -16.33 27.50
N GLY A 21 5.37 -17.58 27.16
CA GLY A 21 5.62 -18.12 25.83
C GLY A 21 4.80 -17.41 24.75
N LEU A 22 3.54 -17.06 25.05
CA LEU A 22 2.69 -16.31 24.13
C LEU A 22 3.15 -14.86 23.97
N ASP A 23 3.57 -14.19 25.04
CA ASP A 23 4.08 -12.82 24.97
C ASP A 23 5.33 -12.74 24.10
N VAL A 24 6.33 -13.59 24.34
CA VAL A 24 7.56 -13.67 23.52
C VAL A 24 7.25 -14.00 22.07
N SER A 25 6.32 -14.94 21.81
CA SER A 25 5.92 -15.28 20.45
C SER A 25 5.18 -14.14 19.77
N SER A 26 4.37 -13.38 20.51
CA SER A 26 3.64 -12.23 19.99
C SER A 26 4.58 -11.07 19.63
N GLU A 27 5.59 -10.77 20.46
CA GLU A 27 6.63 -9.80 20.17
C GLU A 27 7.39 -10.19 18.90
N TYR A 28 7.85 -11.44 18.83
CA TYR A 28 8.55 -11.94 17.64
C TYR A 28 7.70 -11.82 16.37
N MET A 29 6.42 -12.18 16.43
CA MET A 29 5.52 -12.08 15.27
C MET A 29 5.19 -10.64 14.88
N LEU A 30 5.08 -9.75 15.87
CA LEU A 30 4.86 -8.33 15.63
C LEU A 30 6.07 -7.71 14.92
N ASP A 31 7.27 -7.95 15.45
CA ASP A 31 8.52 -7.48 14.86
C ASP A 31 8.73 -8.06 13.45
N TYR A 32 8.53 -9.36 13.31
CA TYR A 32 8.63 -10.03 12.01
C TYR A 32 7.70 -9.44 10.94
N SER A 33 6.49 -9.02 11.36
CA SER A 33 5.46 -8.55 10.42
C SER A 33 5.49 -7.05 10.18
N LEU A 34 5.89 -6.25 11.16
CA LEU A 34 5.73 -4.80 11.10
C LEU A 34 7.04 -4.03 11.31
N GLN A 35 8.11 -4.65 11.77
CA GLN A 35 9.36 -3.92 11.92
C GLN A 35 9.99 -3.65 10.56
N ASN A 36 10.38 -2.40 10.32
CA ASN A 36 11.13 -2.06 9.13
C ASN A 36 12.57 -2.60 9.23
N ASN A 37 12.97 -3.37 8.24
CA ASN A 37 14.34 -3.85 8.17
C ASN A 37 15.24 -2.75 7.57
N PRO A 38 16.37 -2.35 8.24
CA PRO A 38 17.33 -1.38 7.70
C PRO A 38 17.87 -1.73 6.31
N GLU A 39 17.82 -2.99 5.89
CA GLU A 39 18.17 -3.42 4.54
C GLU A 39 17.24 -2.79 3.46
N HIS A 40 16.03 -2.39 3.81
CA HIS A 40 15.13 -1.68 2.88
C HIS A 40 15.65 -0.30 2.47
N ALA A 41 16.35 0.40 3.37
CA ALA A 41 17.00 1.67 3.03
C ALA A 41 18.16 1.47 2.04
N SER A 42 18.90 0.35 2.14
CA SER A 42 19.98 0.01 1.20
C SER A 42 19.44 -0.34 -0.19
N THR A 43 18.24 -0.91 -0.28
CA THR A 43 17.60 -1.23 -1.57
C THR A 43 17.13 0.01 -2.32
N TYR A 44 16.87 1.12 -1.64
CA TYR A 44 16.51 2.39 -2.30
C TYR A 44 17.63 2.84 -3.25
N HIS A 45 18.89 2.85 -2.81
CA HIS A 45 20.03 3.28 -3.64
C HIS A 45 20.29 2.38 -4.86
N GLY A 46 19.89 1.11 -4.80
CA GLY A 46 19.93 0.17 -5.93
C GLY A 46 18.64 0.10 -6.75
N GLY A 47 17.56 0.71 -6.27
CA GLY A 47 16.20 0.54 -6.83
C GLY A 47 16.09 0.96 -8.30
N MET A 48 16.73 2.04 -8.69
CA MET A 48 16.72 2.50 -10.10
C MET A 48 17.41 1.48 -11.04
N GLN A 49 18.54 0.92 -10.63
CA GLN A 49 19.21 -0.09 -11.44
C GLN A 49 18.37 -1.38 -11.50
N HIS A 50 17.83 -1.81 -10.36
CA HIS A 50 16.93 -2.95 -10.31
C HIS A 50 15.69 -2.77 -11.21
N PHE A 51 15.08 -1.58 -11.22
CA PHE A 51 13.99 -1.26 -12.14
C PHE A 51 14.41 -1.42 -13.61
N LYS A 52 15.55 -0.83 -14.00
CA LYS A 52 16.08 -0.91 -15.36
C LYS A 52 16.38 -2.34 -15.81
N ASP A 53 16.79 -3.19 -14.89
CA ASP A 53 17.11 -4.60 -15.17
C ASP A 53 15.82 -5.45 -15.25
N THR A 54 14.83 -5.15 -14.42
CA THR A 54 13.53 -5.84 -14.40
C THR A 54 12.66 -5.46 -15.60
N TYR A 55 12.71 -4.18 -16.03
CA TYR A 55 11.91 -3.64 -17.11
C TYR A 55 12.78 -2.97 -18.20
N PRO A 56 13.61 -3.73 -18.93
CA PRO A 56 14.56 -3.17 -19.90
C PRO A 56 13.89 -2.39 -21.03
N SER A 57 12.65 -2.71 -21.39
CA SER A 57 11.86 -1.97 -22.39
C SER A 57 11.50 -0.54 -21.96
N LEU A 58 11.49 -0.25 -20.63
CA LEU A 58 11.18 1.06 -20.10
C LEU A 58 12.43 1.92 -19.83
N ARG A 59 13.62 1.37 -20.07
CA ARG A 59 14.91 2.03 -19.77
C ARG A 59 15.05 3.37 -20.49
N THR A 60 14.73 3.44 -21.77
CA THR A 60 14.84 4.68 -22.57
C THR A 60 13.98 5.81 -22.00
N TRP A 61 12.79 5.49 -21.51
CA TRP A 61 11.91 6.49 -20.89
C TRP A 61 12.49 7.03 -19.59
N ILE A 62 12.91 6.14 -18.67
CA ILE A 62 13.44 6.59 -17.38
C ILE A 62 14.77 7.32 -17.52
N ASP A 63 15.66 6.86 -18.43
CA ASP A 63 16.91 7.53 -18.73
C ASP A 63 16.65 8.95 -19.26
N SER A 64 15.65 9.14 -20.12
CA SER A 64 15.24 10.45 -20.62
C SER A 64 14.81 11.39 -19.48
N LEU A 65 13.97 10.89 -18.53
CA LEU A 65 13.54 11.70 -17.38
C LEU A 65 14.71 12.08 -16.47
N GLN A 66 15.68 11.17 -16.28
CA GLN A 66 16.86 11.44 -15.47
C GLN A 66 17.79 12.44 -16.15
N GLN A 67 18.09 12.27 -17.44
CA GLN A 67 18.99 13.14 -18.20
C GLN A 67 18.50 14.58 -18.33
N CYS A 68 17.18 14.78 -18.49
CA CYS A 68 16.60 16.13 -18.54
C CYS A 68 16.25 16.69 -17.14
N GLY A 69 16.54 15.96 -16.05
CA GLY A 69 16.23 16.39 -14.67
C GLY A 69 14.72 16.50 -14.38
N ALA A 70 13.89 15.79 -15.13
CA ALA A 70 12.44 15.79 -14.93
C ALA A 70 12.00 14.89 -13.77
N LEU A 71 12.71 13.77 -13.52
CA LEU A 71 12.50 12.95 -12.34
C LEU A 71 13.19 13.62 -11.15
N ARG A 72 12.43 13.96 -10.12
CA ARG A 72 12.90 14.75 -8.98
C ARG A 72 12.42 14.15 -7.66
N ASP A 73 13.20 14.39 -6.61
CA ASP A 73 12.83 14.10 -5.24
C ASP A 73 12.10 15.28 -4.59
N THR A 74 11.22 15.00 -3.65
CA THR A 74 10.59 15.99 -2.79
C THR A 74 10.35 15.41 -1.40
N PHE A 75 10.32 16.30 -0.40
CA PHE A 75 10.05 15.93 0.99
C PHE A 75 8.96 16.83 1.54
N ILE A 76 8.14 16.25 2.39
CA ILE A 76 7.17 16.96 3.23
C ILE A 76 7.39 16.61 4.69
N VAL A 77 6.95 17.49 5.58
CA VAL A 77 6.90 17.22 7.02
C VAL A 77 5.43 17.19 7.41
N ILE A 78 5.00 16.10 7.97
CA ILE A 78 3.62 15.87 8.38
C ILE A 78 3.53 15.48 9.85
N PRO A 79 2.41 15.76 10.53
CA PRO A 79 2.16 15.22 11.86
C PRO A 79 2.11 13.69 11.82
N LYS A 80 2.70 13.03 12.82
CA LYS A 80 2.55 11.59 12.97
C LYS A 80 1.09 11.19 13.20
N ALA A 81 0.62 10.17 12.50
CA ALA A 81 -0.75 9.68 12.63
C ALA A 81 -1.09 9.22 14.06
N GLN A 82 -0.12 8.61 14.77
CA GLN A 82 -0.29 8.12 16.14
C GLN A 82 -0.15 9.22 17.22
N ASN A 83 0.58 10.29 16.90
CA ASN A 83 0.81 11.41 17.82
C ASN A 83 1.06 12.71 17.04
N THR A 84 0.03 13.54 16.93
CA THR A 84 0.07 14.78 16.13
C THR A 84 0.96 15.88 16.70
N GLU A 85 1.48 15.72 17.91
CA GLU A 85 2.50 16.63 18.50
C GLU A 85 3.89 16.35 17.91
N LEU A 86 4.10 15.16 17.36
CA LEU A 86 5.32 14.77 16.66
C LEU A 86 5.14 14.94 15.17
N SER A 87 6.22 15.23 14.47
CA SER A 87 6.25 15.29 13.00
C SER A 87 7.28 14.31 12.47
N GLU A 88 7.07 13.89 11.24
CA GLU A 88 8.00 13.06 10.50
C GLU A 88 8.14 13.56 9.08
N ARG A 89 9.31 13.31 8.50
CA ARG A 89 9.63 13.66 7.14
C ARG A 89 9.27 12.49 6.24
N GLN A 90 8.52 12.78 5.19
CA GLN A 90 8.19 11.80 4.16
C GLN A 90 8.74 12.24 2.81
N HIS A 91 9.14 11.26 2.02
CA HIS A 91 9.76 11.40 0.72
C HIS A 91 8.81 10.98 -0.40
N ALA A 92 8.97 11.56 -1.57
CA ALA A 92 8.39 11.08 -2.83
C ALA A 92 9.30 11.43 -4.00
N ILE A 93 9.27 10.61 -5.05
CA ILE A 93 9.74 11.00 -6.36
C ILE A 93 8.58 11.50 -7.22
N TYR A 94 8.83 12.43 -8.12
CA TYR A 94 7.81 12.97 -9.02
C TYR A 94 8.35 13.36 -10.38
N ALA A 95 7.49 13.41 -11.38
CA ALA A 95 7.78 14.00 -12.67
C ALA A 95 6.55 14.72 -13.22
N LYS A 96 6.78 15.92 -13.80
CA LYS A 96 5.77 16.63 -14.58
C LYS A 96 5.76 16.12 -16.02
N ALA A 97 4.57 15.95 -16.59
CA ALA A 97 4.43 15.67 -18.01
C ALA A 97 4.14 16.96 -18.78
N ASN A 98 4.66 17.04 -20.00
CA ASN A 98 4.31 18.13 -20.91
C ASN A 98 2.81 18.03 -21.25
N ASN A 99 2.08 19.15 -21.11
CA ASN A 99 0.64 19.22 -21.40
C ASN A 99 -0.26 18.32 -20.54
N ALA A 100 0.14 18.04 -19.30
CA ALA A 100 -0.70 17.23 -18.39
C ALA A 100 -2.03 17.92 -18.04
N ASN A 101 -2.11 19.25 -18.10
CA ASN A 101 -3.31 20.04 -17.77
C ASN A 101 -3.92 19.68 -16.40
N GLY A 102 -3.08 19.42 -15.40
CA GLY A 102 -3.49 19.01 -14.07
C GLY A 102 -3.79 17.52 -13.90
N ARG A 103 -3.80 16.72 -14.99
CA ARG A 103 -3.99 15.26 -14.87
C ARG A 103 -2.81 14.62 -14.14
N THR A 104 -3.10 13.91 -13.07
CA THR A 104 -2.10 13.48 -12.11
C THR A 104 -2.37 12.04 -11.65
N ALA A 105 -1.32 11.24 -11.51
CA ALA A 105 -1.36 9.92 -10.87
C ALA A 105 -0.51 9.93 -9.59
N LEU A 106 -1.11 9.54 -8.46
CA LEU A 106 -0.44 9.26 -7.21
C LEU A 106 -0.32 7.74 -7.08
N LEU A 107 0.91 7.23 -6.97
CA LEU A 107 1.23 5.81 -7.09
C LEU A 107 1.83 5.28 -5.79
N ILE A 108 1.25 4.21 -5.23
CA ILE A 108 1.55 3.71 -3.89
C ILE A 108 2.15 2.31 -3.98
N HIS A 109 3.38 2.15 -3.48
CA HIS A 109 4.13 0.89 -3.50
C HIS A 109 3.65 -0.13 -2.46
N GLY A 110 4.09 -1.38 -2.61
CA GLY A 110 3.79 -2.49 -1.73
C GLY A 110 4.68 -2.58 -0.48
N TYR A 111 4.43 -3.62 0.32
CA TYR A 111 5.20 -3.95 1.52
C TYR A 111 6.67 -4.21 1.19
N GLY A 112 7.57 -3.58 1.94
CA GLY A 112 9.01 -3.73 1.78
C GLY A 112 9.60 -3.18 0.48
N ASP A 113 8.81 -2.42 -0.30
CA ASP A 113 9.22 -1.76 -1.53
C ASP A 113 9.41 -0.23 -1.29
N ASN A 114 9.51 0.55 -2.33
CA ASN A 114 9.65 2.01 -2.28
C ASN A 114 9.10 2.63 -3.57
N SER A 115 9.18 3.94 -3.66
CA SER A 115 8.70 4.73 -4.81
C SER A 115 9.22 4.22 -6.17
N MET A 116 10.46 3.71 -6.24
CA MET A 116 11.04 3.22 -7.50
C MET A 116 10.39 1.92 -7.98
N GLY A 117 9.86 1.11 -7.08
CA GLY A 117 9.11 -0.11 -7.43
C GLY A 117 7.85 0.18 -8.25
N MET A 118 7.29 1.40 -8.14
CA MET A 118 6.11 1.82 -8.90
C MET A 118 6.42 2.46 -10.28
N LEU A 119 7.68 2.53 -10.69
CA LEU A 119 8.06 3.18 -11.95
C LEU A 119 7.47 2.50 -13.20
N HIS A 120 7.20 1.20 -13.16
CA HIS A 120 6.54 0.49 -14.25
C HIS A 120 5.08 0.92 -14.43
N ILE A 121 4.38 1.23 -13.36
CA ILE A 121 3.03 1.83 -13.40
C ILE A 121 3.12 3.33 -13.75
N ALA A 122 4.14 4.03 -13.25
CA ALA A 122 4.39 5.42 -13.60
C ALA A 122 4.59 5.61 -15.10
N TYR A 123 5.19 4.64 -15.80
CA TYR A 123 5.31 4.66 -17.25
C TYR A 123 3.96 4.75 -17.95
N ILE A 124 2.96 4.00 -17.52
CA ILE A 124 1.60 4.06 -18.08
C ILE A 124 1.08 5.50 -17.99
N TYR A 125 1.08 6.07 -16.80
CA TYR A 125 0.51 7.40 -16.59
C TYR A 125 1.33 8.50 -17.24
N ASN A 126 2.65 8.50 -17.06
CA ASN A 126 3.50 9.59 -17.52
C ASN A 126 3.77 9.52 -19.03
N LYS A 127 4.20 8.35 -19.52
CA LYS A 127 4.61 8.22 -20.93
C LYS A 127 3.44 7.94 -21.87
N VAL A 128 2.52 7.06 -21.48
CA VAL A 128 1.41 6.67 -22.36
C VAL A 128 0.28 7.68 -22.26
N MET A 129 -0.16 8.03 -21.05
CA MET A 129 -1.33 8.90 -20.83
C MET A 129 -0.98 10.39 -20.70
N GLY A 130 0.29 10.76 -20.54
CA GLY A 130 0.74 12.15 -20.43
C GLY A 130 0.33 12.82 -19.11
N TYR A 131 0.32 12.11 -17.99
CA TYR A 131 -0.03 12.61 -16.66
C TYR A 131 1.22 13.00 -15.87
N ASN A 132 1.08 13.97 -14.97
CA ASN A 132 2.02 14.14 -13.88
C ASN A 132 1.98 12.90 -12.98
N ILE A 133 3.13 12.56 -12.42
CA ILE A 133 3.25 11.41 -11.49
C ILE A 133 3.89 11.85 -10.18
N ILE A 134 3.41 11.28 -9.09
CA ILE A 134 4.03 11.36 -7.77
C ILE A 134 3.95 10.00 -7.08
N LEU A 135 5.08 9.55 -6.56
CA LEU A 135 5.29 8.24 -5.99
C LEU A 135 5.85 8.42 -4.58
N PRO A 136 5.02 8.49 -3.54
CA PRO A 136 5.48 8.56 -2.15
C PRO A 136 6.17 7.27 -1.72
N ASP A 137 7.20 7.41 -0.89
CA ASP A 137 7.64 6.34 0.00
C ASP A 137 6.73 6.35 1.23
N LEU A 138 6.09 5.24 1.54
CA LEU A 138 5.24 5.10 2.72
C LEU A 138 6.06 5.20 4.01
N HIS A 139 5.38 5.41 5.14
CA HIS A 139 6.00 5.40 6.47
C HIS A 139 6.90 4.16 6.65
N GLY A 140 8.11 4.37 7.15
CA GLY A 140 9.09 3.31 7.35
C GLY A 140 9.69 2.71 6.07
N HIS A 141 9.48 3.30 4.88
CA HIS A 141 10.01 2.80 3.61
C HIS A 141 10.83 3.86 2.88
N GLY A 142 11.71 3.40 1.98
CA GLY A 142 12.51 4.26 1.12
C GLY A 142 13.32 5.31 1.89
N LEU A 143 13.06 6.59 1.63
CA LEU A 143 13.68 7.73 2.33
C LEU A 143 12.72 8.44 3.29
N SER A 144 11.53 7.90 3.52
CA SER A 144 10.60 8.37 4.54
C SER A 144 11.02 7.92 5.93
N ASP A 145 10.75 8.78 6.94
CA ASP A 145 10.95 8.41 8.34
C ASP A 145 9.99 7.29 8.76
N GLY A 146 10.30 6.62 9.84
CA GLY A 146 9.49 5.56 10.44
C GLY A 146 10.27 4.30 10.72
N THR A 147 9.79 3.50 11.65
CA THR A 147 10.43 2.25 12.10
C THR A 147 9.49 1.06 11.99
N ASP A 148 8.23 1.29 11.67
CA ASP A 148 7.18 0.27 11.58
C ASP A 148 6.44 0.36 10.24
N ILE A 149 5.82 -0.75 9.85
CA ILE A 149 4.99 -0.87 8.66
C ILE A 149 3.53 -0.83 9.08
N GLN A 150 2.73 0.05 8.48
CA GLN A 150 1.38 0.37 8.95
C GLN A 150 0.27 -0.35 8.18
N MET A 151 0.62 -1.24 7.25
CA MET A 151 -0.33 -2.08 6.49
C MET A 151 -1.47 -1.29 5.84
N GLY A 152 -1.18 -0.09 5.36
CA GLY A 152 -2.18 0.79 4.74
C GLY A 152 -3.08 1.54 5.72
N TRP A 153 -3.01 1.25 7.03
CA TRP A 153 -3.97 1.82 7.98
C TRP A 153 -3.69 3.27 8.33
N TYR A 154 -2.53 3.58 8.88
CA TYR A 154 -2.14 4.99 9.08
C TYR A 154 -1.55 5.59 7.81
N ASP A 155 -0.90 4.80 6.95
CA ASP A 155 -0.44 5.24 5.62
C ASP A 155 -1.51 6.00 4.83
N ARG A 156 -2.81 5.64 4.99
CA ARG A 156 -3.90 6.34 4.32
C ARG A 156 -3.97 7.83 4.71
N LEU A 157 -3.63 8.17 5.95
CA LEU A 157 -3.66 9.55 6.44
C LEU A 157 -2.50 10.36 5.84
N ASP A 158 -1.36 9.73 5.67
CA ASP A 158 -0.18 10.31 5.01
C ASP A 158 -0.45 10.53 3.54
N ILE A 159 -1.06 9.55 2.87
CA ILE A 159 -1.46 9.69 1.45
C ILE A 159 -2.48 10.82 1.25
N LEU A 160 -3.38 11.06 2.21
CA LEU A 160 -4.27 12.22 2.16
C LEU A 160 -3.50 13.56 2.19
N GLN A 161 -2.34 13.63 2.87
CA GLN A 161 -1.47 14.82 2.80
C GLN A 161 -0.77 14.89 1.44
N TRP A 162 -0.24 13.77 0.92
CA TRP A 162 0.36 13.73 -0.41
C TRP A 162 -0.63 14.10 -1.52
N ILE A 163 -1.91 13.76 -1.41
CA ILE A 163 -2.98 14.20 -2.32
C ILE A 163 -3.07 15.74 -2.35
N LYS A 164 -3.02 16.39 -1.18
CA LYS A 164 -3.05 17.87 -1.09
C LYS A 164 -1.78 18.49 -1.68
N VAL A 165 -0.62 17.91 -1.39
CA VAL A 165 0.67 18.38 -1.93
C VAL A 165 0.71 18.23 -3.45
N ALA A 166 0.30 17.08 -3.98
CA ALA A 166 0.22 16.84 -5.41
C ALA A 166 -0.74 17.81 -6.12
N HIS A 167 -1.87 18.13 -5.50
CA HIS A 167 -2.79 19.14 -6.01
C HIS A 167 -2.11 20.52 -6.13
N GLN A 168 -1.41 20.97 -5.09
CA GLN A 168 -0.70 22.26 -5.12
C GLN A 168 0.45 22.25 -6.13
N MET A 169 1.20 21.14 -6.20
CA MET A 169 2.37 21.00 -7.07
C MET A 169 2.02 20.98 -8.56
N PHE A 170 0.88 20.38 -8.92
CA PHE A 170 0.49 20.10 -10.30
C PHE A 170 -0.68 20.96 -10.80
N LYS A 171 -1.19 21.88 -9.98
CA LYS A 171 -2.22 22.81 -10.41
C LYS A 171 -1.70 23.67 -11.55
N PRO A 172 -2.40 23.77 -12.69
CA PRO A 172 -1.99 24.60 -13.81
C PRO A 172 -2.03 26.09 -13.44
N GLU A 173 -0.92 26.82 -13.66
CA GLU A 173 -0.81 28.24 -13.29
C GLU A 173 -1.66 29.18 -14.18
N ALA A 174 -1.81 28.81 -15.45
CA ALA A 174 -2.44 29.68 -16.47
C ALA A 174 -3.83 29.18 -16.93
N SER A 175 -4.43 28.21 -16.21
CA SER A 175 -5.70 27.60 -16.62
C SER A 175 -6.73 27.68 -15.50
N THR A 176 -8.00 27.78 -15.88
CA THR A 176 -9.13 27.57 -14.96
C THR A 176 -9.35 26.12 -14.62
N ALA A 177 -8.64 25.19 -15.29
CA ALA A 177 -8.69 23.77 -15.01
C ALA A 177 -8.08 23.47 -13.63
N ASP A 178 -8.72 22.56 -12.90
CA ASP A 178 -8.18 22.03 -11.64
C ASP A 178 -7.45 20.71 -11.87
N VAL A 179 -6.73 20.25 -10.86
CA VAL A 179 -6.13 18.90 -10.87
C VAL A 179 -7.23 17.85 -10.99
N GLN A 180 -6.97 16.82 -11.78
CA GLN A 180 -7.76 15.59 -11.80
C GLN A 180 -6.83 14.43 -11.49
N MET A 181 -7.11 13.72 -10.39
CA MET A 181 -6.17 12.76 -9.83
C MET A 181 -6.75 11.35 -9.80
N VAL A 182 -5.92 10.38 -10.20
CA VAL A 182 -6.09 8.97 -9.88
C VAL A 182 -5.12 8.57 -8.77
N VAL A 183 -5.57 7.72 -7.85
CA VAL A 183 -4.73 7.06 -6.85
C VAL A 183 -4.64 5.59 -7.21
N HIS A 184 -3.43 5.07 -7.38
CA HIS A 184 -3.19 3.70 -7.82
C HIS A 184 -2.14 3.04 -6.92
N GLY A 185 -2.46 1.88 -6.36
CA GLY A 185 -1.54 1.14 -5.50
C GLY A 185 -1.48 -0.35 -5.84
N ILE A 186 -0.35 -0.98 -5.47
CA ILE A 186 -0.10 -2.42 -5.64
C ILE A 186 0.08 -3.06 -4.26
N SER A 187 -0.53 -4.23 -4.01
CA SER A 187 -0.35 -5.02 -2.79
C SER A 187 -0.72 -4.22 -1.53
N MET A 188 0.19 -4.00 -0.57
CA MET A 188 -0.04 -3.09 0.56
C MET A 188 -0.40 -1.66 0.08
N GLY A 189 0.16 -1.21 -1.04
CA GLY A 189 -0.23 0.05 -1.68
C GLY A 189 -1.68 0.03 -2.19
N ALA A 190 -2.16 -1.10 -2.68
CA ALA A 190 -3.57 -1.29 -3.05
C ALA A 190 -4.48 -1.25 -1.81
N ALA A 191 -4.08 -1.90 -0.73
CA ALA A 191 -4.76 -1.80 0.56
C ALA A 191 -4.81 -0.36 1.07
N THR A 192 -3.69 0.37 0.96
CA THR A 192 -3.61 1.81 1.28
C THR A 192 -4.56 2.61 0.41
N THR A 193 -4.58 2.37 -0.91
CA THR A 193 -5.49 3.02 -1.88
C THR A 193 -6.95 2.79 -1.50
N MET A 194 -7.32 1.58 -1.15
CA MET A 194 -8.67 1.24 -0.69
C MET A 194 -9.01 1.91 0.65
N CYS A 195 -8.05 2.00 1.55
CA CYS A 195 -8.21 2.70 2.83
C CYS A 195 -8.40 4.22 2.61
N VAL A 196 -7.62 4.84 1.72
CA VAL A 196 -7.80 6.25 1.29
C VAL A 196 -9.17 6.47 0.69
N ALA A 197 -9.64 5.54 -0.16
CA ALA A 197 -10.93 5.66 -0.84
C ALA A 197 -12.13 5.67 0.10
N GLY A 198 -11.99 5.10 1.30
CA GLY A 198 -13.02 5.13 2.35
C GLY A 198 -13.04 6.42 3.19
N GLU A 199 -12.03 7.29 3.03
CA GLU A 199 -11.96 8.60 3.68
C GLU A 199 -12.62 9.69 2.82
N PRO A 200 -12.98 10.85 3.42
CA PRO A 200 -13.43 12.01 2.64
C PRO A 200 -12.30 12.54 1.75
N THR A 201 -12.28 12.16 0.48
CA THR A 201 -11.31 12.65 -0.50
C THR A 201 -11.87 13.83 -1.30
N PRO A 202 -11.03 14.86 -1.62
CA PRO A 202 -11.46 16.00 -2.43
C PRO A 202 -12.00 15.60 -3.81
N ASP A 203 -12.85 16.45 -4.42
CA ASP A 203 -13.48 16.16 -5.72
C ASP A 203 -12.48 16.03 -6.88
N TYR A 204 -11.30 16.61 -6.77
CA TYR A 204 -10.26 16.45 -7.77
C TYR A 204 -9.61 15.03 -7.74
N VAL A 205 -9.81 14.22 -6.70
CA VAL A 205 -9.55 12.78 -6.75
C VAL A 205 -10.72 12.12 -7.45
N ARG A 206 -10.51 11.67 -8.68
CA ARG A 206 -11.57 11.22 -9.59
C ARG A 206 -11.84 9.73 -9.54
N CYS A 207 -10.82 8.92 -9.40
CA CYS A 207 -10.94 7.46 -9.37
C CYS A 207 -9.77 6.81 -8.65
N PHE A 208 -9.92 5.52 -8.39
CA PHE A 208 -8.93 4.67 -7.72
C PHE A 208 -8.65 3.43 -8.57
N VAL A 209 -7.42 2.91 -8.46
CA VAL A 209 -7.02 1.62 -9.03
C VAL A 209 -6.30 0.86 -7.93
N GLU A 210 -6.75 -0.34 -7.65
CA GLU A 210 -6.08 -1.26 -6.73
C GLU A 210 -5.64 -2.51 -7.47
N ASP A 211 -4.43 -2.99 -7.23
CA ASP A 211 -3.90 -4.23 -7.81
C ASP A 211 -3.40 -5.14 -6.69
N CYS A 212 -3.99 -6.32 -6.58
CA CYS A 212 -3.69 -7.40 -5.64
C CYS A 212 -3.70 -7.00 -4.15
N GLY A 213 -4.66 -6.15 -3.74
CA GLY A 213 -4.86 -5.79 -2.34
C GLY A 213 -5.61 -6.85 -1.54
N TYR A 214 -5.48 -6.80 -0.21
CA TYR A 214 -6.10 -7.73 0.74
C TYR A 214 -7.34 -7.14 1.42
N THR A 215 -8.16 -8.02 1.99
CA THR A 215 -9.41 -7.65 2.70
C THR A 215 -9.18 -6.94 4.03
N SER A 216 -8.17 -7.40 4.78
CA SER A 216 -7.70 -6.81 6.05
C SER A 216 -6.30 -7.28 6.37
N ALA A 217 -5.56 -6.53 7.19
CA ALA A 217 -4.29 -6.99 7.72
C ALA A 217 -4.46 -8.29 8.54
N TRP A 218 -5.63 -8.46 9.19
CA TRP A 218 -5.96 -9.71 9.87
C TRP A 218 -6.01 -10.91 8.94
N ASP A 219 -6.70 -10.79 7.80
CA ASP A 219 -6.86 -11.91 6.86
C ASP A 219 -5.54 -12.25 6.19
N GLU A 220 -4.74 -11.24 5.84
CA GLU A 220 -3.43 -11.43 5.24
C GLU A 220 -2.46 -12.10 6.21
N PHE A 221 -2.34 -11.61 7.44
CA PHE A 221 -1.48 -12.23 8.45
C PHE A 221 -1.94 -13.63 8.84
N LYS A 222 -3.25 -13.87 8.91
CA LYS A 222 -3.79 -15.20 9.15
C LYS A 222 -3.42 -16.18 8.04
N HIS A 223 -3.48 -15.73 6.79
CA HIS A 223 -3.07 -16.53 5.63
C HIS A 223 -1.58 -16.87 5.69
N GLU A 224 -0.74 -15.87 5.87
CA GLU A 224 0.71 -16.03 5.92
C GLU A 224 1.19 -16.83 7.15
N LEU A 225 0.55 -16.65 8.32
CA LEU A 225 0.83 -17.44 9.51
C LEU A 225 0.59 -18.94 9.25
N LYS A 226 -0.53 -19.25 8.62
CA LYS A 226 -0.86 -20.63 8.26
C LYS A 226 0.10 -21.19 7.20
N LYS A 227 0.43 -20.38 6.17
CA LYS A 227 1.26 -20.79 5.04
C LYS A 227 2.72 -20.99 5.42
N ARG A 228 3.30 -20.07 6.22
CA ARG A 228 4.74 -20.08 6.55
C ARG A 228 5.07 -20.88 7.79
N PHE A 229 4.21 -20.78 8.81
CA PHE A 229 4.48 -21.36 10.13
C PHE A 229 3.60 -22.56 10.44
N TYR A 230 2.58 -22.86 9.63
CA TYR A 230 1.60 -23.94 9.84
C TYR A 230 0.83 -23.78 11.15
N LEU A 231 0.73 -22.54 11.70
CA LEU A 231 0.09 -22.25 12.97
C LEU A 231 -1.37 -21.79 12.77
N PRO A 232 -2.26 -22.12 13.72
CA PRO A 232 -3.61 -21.58 13.74
C PRO A 232 -3.61 -20.12 14.22
N ALA A 233 -4.64 -19.36 13.86
CA ALA A 233 -4.77 -17.97 14.30
C ALA A 233 -4.88 -17.83 15.82
N PHE A 234 -5.63 -18.73 16.50
CA PHE A 234 -5.75 -18.72 17.94
C PHE A 234 -4.66 -19.58 18.61
N PRO A 235 -4.02 -19.08 19.68
CA PRO A 235 -4.21 -17.77 20.33
C PRO A 235 -3.32 -16.65 19.76
N LEU A 236 -2.26 -16.98 19.01
CA LEU A 236 -1.14 -16.10 18.68
C LEU A 236 -1.56 -14.82 17.94
N MET A 237 -2.42 -14.93 16.93
CA MET A 237 -2.91 -13.75 16.19
C MET A 237 -3.64 -12.74 17.09
N TYR A 238 -4.38 -13.25 18.09
CA TYR A 238 -5.13 -12.39 19.01
C TYR A 238 -4.20 -11.64 19.95
N THR A 239 -3.21 -12.31 20.50
CA THR A 239 -2.22 -11.68 21.39
C THR A 239 -1.31 -10.70 20.63
N THR A 240 -0.85 -11.07 19.43
CA THR A 240 -0.06 -10.21 18.55
C THR A 240 -0.86 -8.96 18.13
N SER A 241 -2.15 -9.11 17.76
CA SER A 241 -3.00 -7.97 17.42
C SER A 241 -3.27 -7.04 18.61
N ALA A 242 -3.42 -7.61 19.83
CA ALA A 242 -3.55 -6.82 21.05
C ALA A 242 -2.24 -6.07 21.37
N LEU A 243 -1.09 -6.71 21.16
CA LEU A 243 0.22 -6.07 21.31
C LEU A 243 0.41 -4.96 20.28
N CYS A 244 0.01 -5.16 19.01
CA CYS A 244 -0.01 -4.12 17.97
C CYS A 244 -0.83 -2.90 18.42
N ARG A 245 -2.01 -3.13 19.03
CA ARG A 245 -2.81 -2.05 19.59
C ARG A 245 -2.07 -1.27 20.68
N TYR A 246 -1.37 -1.96 21.56
CA TYR A 246 -0.60 -1.34 22.64
C TYR A 246 0.61 -0.55 22.10
N THR A 247 1.35 -1.14 21.15
CA THR A 247 2.61 -0.59 20.64
C THR A 247 2.39 0.50 19.58
N TYR A 248 1.48 0.24 18.61
CA TYR A 248 1.29 1.08 17.42
C TYR A 248 -0.08 1.77 17.36
N GLY A 249 -0.98 1.51 18.29
CA GLY A 249 -2.26 2.19 18.40
C GLY A 249 -3.38 1.66 17.52
N TRP A 250 -3.19 0.54 16.77
CA TRP A 250 -4.19 -0.07 15.90
C TRP A 250 -4.20 -1.59 16.01
N THR A 251 -5.28 -2.24 15.59
CA THR A 251 -5.40 -3.70 15.54
C THR A 251 -5.41 -4.20 14.11
N PHE A 252 -5.02 -5.46 13.89
CA PHE A 252 -5.05 -6.07 12.57
C PHE A 252 -6.44 -6.06 11.92
N SER A 253 -7.50 -6.11 12.72
CA SER A 253 -8.88 -6.06 12.23
C SER A 253 -9.35 -4.64 11.88
N GLU A 254 -8.79 -3.59 12.51
CA GLU A 254 -9.09 -2.20 12.16
C GLU A 254 -8.51 -1.84 10.80
N ALA A 255 -7.33 -2.36 10.46
CA ALA A 255 -6.72 -2.19 9.14
C ALA A 255 -7.47 -3.04 8.09
N SER A 256 -8.65 -2.57 7.71
CA SER A 256 -9.59 -3.29 6.84
C SER A 256 -9.95 -2.49 5.58
N PRO A 257 -9.22 -2.70 4.47
CA PRO A 257 -9.62 -2.23 3.15
C PRO A 257 -11.07 -2.58 2.80
N LEU A 258 -11.55 -3.78 3.19
CA LEU A 258 -12.92 -4.23 2.95
C LEU A 258 -13.96 -3.26 3.55
N ASN A 259 -13.74 -2.84 4.81
CA ASN A 259 -14.63 -1.90 5.47
C ASN A 259 -14.54 -0.49 4.88
N GLN A 260 -13.42 -0.14 4.27
CA GLN A 260 -13.20 1.17 3.67
C GLN A 260 -13.79 1.26 2.25
N VAL A 261 -13.61 0.25 1.41
CA VAL A 261 -14.19 0.29 0.06
C VAL A 261 -15.72 0.35 0.08
N ALA A 262 -16.35 -0.22 1.10
CA ALA A 262 -17.79 -0.14 1.28
C ALA A 262 -18.33 1.30 1.44
N LYS A 263 -17.48 2.23 1.88
CA LYS A 263 -17.80 3.66 2.03
C LYS A 263 -17.51 4.48 0.76
N CYS A 264 -16.68 3.94 -0.15
CA CYS A 264 -16.22 4.67 -1.32
C CYS A 264 -17.29 4.78 -2.39
N THR A 265 -17.67 6.01 -2.75
CA THR A 265 -18.65 6.30 -3.82
C THR A 265 -17.98 6.64 -5.15
N LYS A 266 -16.66 6.91 -5.16
CA LYS A 266 -15.89 7.23 -6.37
C LYS A 266 -15.56 5.97 -7.17
N PRO A 267 -15.33 6.07 -8.49
CA PRO A 267 -14.99 4.93 -9.34
C PRO A 267 -13.74 4.18 -8.86
N MET A 268 -13.76 2.85 -8.92
CA MET A 268 -12.62 2.01 -8.57
C MET A 268 -12.46 0.83 -9.54
N LEU A 269 -11.23 0.64 -10.03
CA LEU A 269 -10.81 -0.55 -10.77
C LEU A 269 -10.09 -1.49 -9.80
N PHE A 270 -10.50 -2.74 -9.81
CA PHE A 270 -9.87 -3.86 -9.11
C PHE A 270 -9.11 -4.70 -10.11
N ILE A 271 -7.86 -5.01 -9.80
CA ILE A 271 -6.98 -5.87 -10.59
C ILE A 271 -6.45 -6.97 -9.66
N HIS A 272 -6.39 -8.22 -10.13
CA HIS A 272 -5.78 -9.30 -9.35
C HIS A 272 -5.32 -10.43 -10.28
N GLY A 273 -4.17 -11.04 -9.98
CA GLY A 273 -3.72 -12.24 -10.67
C GLY A 273 -4.47 -13.49 -10.20
N ASP A 274 -4.87 -14.40 -11.08
CA ASP A 274 -5.59 -15.62 -10.71
C ASP A 274 -4.67 -16.74 -10.15
N ALA A 275 -3.35 -16.55 -10.24
CA ALA A 275 -2.34 -17.42 -9.65
C ALA A 275 -1.68 -16.82 -8.39
N ASP A 276 -2.25 -15.74 -7.84
CA ASP A 276 -1.73 -15.11 -6.62
C ASP A 276 -2.00 -15.99 -5.40
N THR A 277 -0.93 -16.48 -4.79
CA THR A 277 -0.93 -17.29 -3.58
C THR A 277 -0.38 -16.55 -2.35
N PHE A 278 0.12 -15.32 -2.53
CA PHE A 278 0.60 -14.48 -1.44
C PHE A 278 -0.56 -13.69 -0.86
N VAL A 279 -1.21 -12.82 -1.64
CA VAL A 279 -2.54 -12.32 -1.35
C VAL A 279 -3.53 -13.14 -2.18
N PRO A 280 -4.24 -14.12 -1.61
CA PRO A 280 -5.08 -15.02 -2.39
C PRO A 280 -6.09 -14.28 -3.26
N THR A 281 -6.21 -14.64 -4.54
CA THR A 281 -7.17 -14.05 -5.49
C THR A 281 -8.59 -14.01 -4.93
N ALA A 282 -8.95 -14.96 -4.06
CA ALA A 282 -10.24 -14.99 -3.41
C ALA A 282 -10.56 -13.71 -2.60
N MET A 283 -9.55 -12.92 -2.22
CA MET A 283 -9.75 -11.68 -1.45
C MET A 283 -10.32 -10.54 -2.30
N VAL A 284 -10.09 -10.52 -3.62
CA VAL A 284 -10.62 -9.44 -4.48
C VAL A 284 -12.14 -9.48 -4.60
N TYR A 285 -12.76 -10.65 -4.55
CA TYR A 285 -14.20 -10.77 -4.76
C TYR A 285 -15.04 -10.08 -3.67
N PRO A 286 -14.82 -10.32 -2.36
CA PRO A 286 -15.54 -9.58 -1.32
C PRO A 286 -15.24 -8.07 -1.35
N LEU A 287 -14.02 -7.64 -1.72
CA LEU A 287 -13.68 -6.23 -1.91
C LEU A 287 -14.51 -5.62 -3.05
N TYR A 288 -14.54 -6.30 -4.20
CA TYR A 288 -15.33 -5.86 -5.34
C TYR A 288 -16.82 -5.84 -5.02
N GLU A 289 -17.35 -6.85 -4.34
CA GLU A 289 -18.77 -6.90 -3.96
C GLU A 289 -19.16 -5.77 -3.02
N ALA A 290 -18.37 -5.51 -1.98
CA ALA A 290 -18.62 -4.49 -0.97
C ALA A 290 -18.56 -3.06 -1.53
N LYS A 291 -17.78 -2.82 -2.59
CA LYS A 291 -17.62 -1.50 -3.22
C LYS A 291 -18.88 -1.10 -3.97
N PRO A 292 -19.55 0.04 -3.63
CA PRO A 292 -20.65 0.60 -4.43
C PRO A 292 -20.20 0.94 -5.87
N GLN A 293 -21.16 1.00 -6.81
CA GLN A 293 -20.88 1.50 -8.17
C GLN A 293 -20.41 2.98 -8.14
N PRO A 294 -19.58 3.44 -9.11
CA PRO A 294 -19.03 2.70 -10.26
C PRO A 294 -17.81 1.85 -9.88
N LYS A 295 -17.70 0.66 -10.43
CA LYS A 295 -16.57 -0.25 -10.22
C LYS A 295 -16.34 -1.14 -11.45
N ALA A 296 -15.10 -1.62 -11.60
CA ALA A 296 -14.70 -2.60 -12.61
C ALA A 296 -13.76 -3.62 -11.99
N LEU A 297 -13.71 -4.82 -12.55
CA LEU A 297 -12.81 -5.90 -12.14
C LEU A 297 -12.13 -6.48 -13.36
N TRP A 298 -10.81 -6.64 -13.28
CA TRP A 298 -10.02 -7.41 -14.24
C TRP A 298 -9.16 -8.45 -13.51
N ILE A 299 -9.30 -9.70 -13.90
CA ILE A 299 -8.49 -10.80 -13.39
C ILE A 299 -7.40 -11.13 -14.43
N ALA A 300 -6.14 -10.88 -14.06
CA ALA A 300 -4.97 -11.14 -14.88
C ALA A 300 -4.65 -12.64 -14.88
N LYS A 301 -4.89 -13.29 -16.01
CA LYS A 301 -4.79 -14.76 -16.14
C LYS A 301 -3.35 -15.23 -16.02
N GLY A 302 -3.09 -16.17 -15.10
CA GLY A 302 -1.78 -16.79 -14.88
C GLY A 302 -0.81 -15.92 -14.06
N SER A 303 -1.19 -14.68 -13.70
CA SER A 303 -0.32 -13.80 -12.95
C SER A 303 -0.29 -14.15 -11.47
N ALA A 304 0.91 -14.17 -10.91
CA ALA A 304 1.18 -14.28 -9.49
C ALA A 304 1.04 -12.91 -8.79
N HIS A 305 1.40 -12.85 -7.50
CA HIS A 305 1.35 -11.61 -6.72
C HIS A 305 2.16 -10.48 -7.35
N ALA A 306 1.51 -9.32 -7.58
CA ALA A 306 2.11 -8.11 -8.14
C ALA A 306 2.80 -8.28 -9.51
N THR A 307 2.43 -9.32 -10.28
CA THR A 307 3.03 -9.56 -11.61
C THR A 307 2.09 -9.24 -12.78
N SER A 308 0.85 -8.77 -12.51
CA SER A 308 -0.16 -8.52 -13.55
C SER A 308 0.35 -7.63 -14.68
N TYR A 309 1.07 -6.54 -14.37
CA TYR A 309 1.70 -5.70 -15.39
C TYR A 309 2.87 -6.39 -16.10
N LYS A 310 3.73 -7.10 -15.37
CA LYS A 310 4.90 -7.76 -15.92
C LYS A 310 4.52 -8.85 -16.93
N ASP A 311 3.46 -9.60 -16.60
CA ASP A 311 2.99 -10.72 -17.41
C ASP A 311 2.14 -10.26 -18.60
N HIS A 312 1.36 -9.18 -18.43
CA HIS A 312 0.41 -8.65 -19.41
C HIS A 312 0.54 -7.13 -19.62
N PRO A 313 1.72 -6.59 -20.00
CA PRO A 313 1.96 -5.13 -19.97
C PRO A 313 1.02 -4.34 -20.89
N ALA A 314 0.69 -4.87 -22.07
CA ALA A 314 -0.20 -4.19 -23.01
C ALA A 314 -1.65 -4.22 -22.54
N GLU A 315 -2.15 -5.37 -22.07
CA GLU A 315 -3.52 -5.51 -21.58
C GLU A 315 -3.73 -4.73 -20.30
N TYR A 316 -2.80 -4.81 -19.34
CA TYR A 316 -2.83 -4.02 -18.12
C TYR A 316 -2.91 -2.51 -18.41
N THR A 317 -2.05 -2.03 -19.32
CA THR A 317 -2.05 -0.63 -19.76
C THR A 317 -3.41 -0.25 -20.32
N GLN A 318 -3.98 -1.09 -21.18
CA GLN A 318 -5.29 -0.84 -21.79
C GLN A 318 -6.43 -0.85 -20.78
N GLN A 319 -6.42 -1.76 -19.79
CA GLN A 319 -7.43 -1.81 -18.72
C GLN A 319 -7.40 -0.53 -17.88
N VAL A 320 -6.20 -0.08 -17.49
CA VAL A 320 -6.01 1.15 -16.72
C VAL A 320 -6.44 2.37 -17.54
N GLU A 321 -5.96 2.50 -18.78
CA GLU A 321 -6.29 3.61 -19.67
C GLU A 321 -7.79 3.69 -19.94
N ASN A 322 -8.43 2.59 -20.33
CA ASN A 322 -9.86 2.50 -20.58
C ASN A 322 -10.71 2.86 -19.37
N PHE A 323 -10.25 2.52 -18.17
CA PHE A 323 -10.97 2.86 -16.96
C PHE A 323 -10.78 4.31 -16.57
N VAL A 324 -9.54 4.77 -16.45
CA VAL A 324 -9.20 6.10 -15.94
C VAL A 324 -9.68 7.21 -16.86
N SER A 325 -9.59 7.04 -18.19
CA SER A 325 -10.05 8.02 -19.17
C SER A 325 -11.56 8.28 -19.18
N LYS A 326 -12.35 7.46 -18.49
CA LYS A 326 -13.78 7.74 -18.28
C LYS A 326 -14.03 8.83 -17.23
N TYR A 327 -13.07 9.12 -16.39
CA TYR A 327 -13.23 9.96 -15.20
C TYR A 327 -12.24 11.13 -15.15
N ILE A 328 -11.16 11.08 -15.93
CA ILE A 328 -10.11 12.10 -16.03
C ILE A 328 -9.98 12.50 -17.50
N HIS A 329 -10.20 13.80 -17.80
CA HIS A 329 -10.28 14.34 -19.16
C HIS A 329 -9.27 15.46 -19.40
#